data_2b01a49621bf55a35b81a87ea79f1c66
#
_entry.id   2b01a49621bf55a35b81a87ea79f1c66
#
_cell.length_a   1.000
_cell.length_b   1.000
_cell.length_c   1.000
_cell.angle_alpha   90.00
_cell.angle_beta   90.00
_cell.angle_gamma   90.00
#
_symmetry.space_group_name_H-M   'P 1'
#
loop_
_entity.id
_entity.type
_entity.pdbx_description
1 polymer ?
#
loop_
_entity_poly.entity_id
_entity_poly.type
_entity_poly.pdbx_seq_one_letter_code
_entity_poly.pdbx_strand_id
1 'polypeptide(L)'
;MVSQITQGIKISVLTTFEGTYFKNHKIHFAFSYEVTIENHSKDSVQLTSRHWEIFDSLNDIEIVDGEGVVGKKPVLKPGETHTYNSGCLLSSPFGAMSGYFNMINFTTTKKIRVIVPSFRLSAPFALN
;
A
#
# COMPACT_ATOMS: atom_id res chain seq x y z
N MET A 1 10.53 -1.22 -7.73
CA MET A 1 10.02 -1.80 -6.47
C MET A 1 10.67 -1.07 -5.29
N VAL A 2 9.87 -0.72 -4.30
CA VAL A 2 10.35 -0.12 -3.05
C VAL A 2 10.07 -1.07 -1.90
N SER A 3 10.88 -1.03 -0.85
CA SER A 3 10.65 -1.86 0.34
C SER A 3 11.16 -1.18 1.60
N GLN A 4 10.60 -1.58 2.74
CA GLN A 4 10.98 -1.07 4.06
C GLN A 4 10.67 -2.13 5.10
N ILE A 5 11.52 -2.20 6.11
CA ILE A 5 11.36 -3.14 7.23
C ILE A 5 11.05 -2.34 8.50
N THR A 6 10.01 -2.76 9.21
CA THR A 6 9.63 -2.21 10.52
C THR A 6 9.48 -3.38 11.48
N GLN A 7 10.28 -3.42 12.53
CA GLN A 7 10.23 -4.47 13.56
C GLN A 7 10.19 -5.90 12.98
N GLY A 8 11.00 -6.14 11.94
CA GLY A 8 11.10 -7.44 11.29
C GLY A 8 10.02 -7.73 10.24
N ILE A 9 9.08 -6.82 10.03
CA ILE A 9 8.06 -6.96 8.99
C ILE A 9 8.49 -6.15 7.78
N LYS A 10 8.65 -6.81 6.63
CA LYS A 10 9.08 -6.18 5.39
C LYS A 10 7.88 -5.95 4.49
N ILE A 11 7.71 -4.72 4.07
CA ILE A 11 6.69 -4.32 3.09
C ILE A 11 7.39 -3.97 1.79
N SER A 12 6.99 -4.61 0.70
CA SER A 12 7.47 -4.32 -0.65
C SER A 12 6.30 -3.94 -1.53
N VAL A 13 6.48 -2.94 -2.39
CA VAL A 13 5.42 -2.46 -3.29
C VAL A 13 5.96 -2.37 -4.71
N LEU A 14 5.20 -2.93 -5.65
CA LEU A 14 5.46 -2.85 -7.08
C LEU A 14 4.25 -2.21 -7.75
N THR A 15 4.46 -1.12 -8.50
CA THR A 15 3.39 -0.38 -9.16
C THR A 15 3.37 -0.63 -10.66
N THR A 16 2.17 -0.54 -11.24
CA THR A 16 1.96 -0.67 -12.68
C THR A 16 0.95 0.40 -13.13
N PHE A 17 1.26 1.09 -14.23
CA PHE A 17 0.31 1.98 -14.87
C PHE A 17 -0.64 1.15 -15.74
N GLU A 18 -1.94 1.27 -15.50
CA GLU A 18 -2.97 0.45 -16.15
C GLU A 18 -3.69 1.17 -17.30
N GLY A 19 -3.35 2.41 -17.57
CA GLY A 19 -3.95 3.17 -18.64
C GLY A 19 -4.83 4.31 -18.16
N THR A 20 -5.52 4.93 -19.12
CA THR A 20 -6.40 6.06 -18.85
C THR A 20 -7.86 5.66 -19.03
N TYR A 21 -8.73 6.30 -18.25
CA TYR A 21 -10.18 6.13 -18.33
C TYR A 21 -10.84 7.48 -18.43
N PHE A 22 -11.81 7.58 -19.31
CA PHE A 22 -12.65 8.76 -19.42
C PHE A 22 -13.95 8.51 -18.63
N LYS A 23 -14.15 9.30 -17.60
CA LYS A 23 -15.30 9.15 -16.70
C LYS A 23 -15.76 10.52 -16.20
N ASN A 24 -17.06 10.78 -16.25
CA ASN A 24 -17.64 12.05 -15.80
C ASN A 24 -16.97 13.26 -16.48
N HIS A 25 -16.72 13.16 -17.79
CA HIS A 25 -16.08 14.20 -18.62
C HIS A 25 -14.65 14.53 -18.20
N LYS A 26 -13.98 13.63 -17.49
CA LYS A 26 -12.58 13.78 -17.06
C LYS A 26 -11.77 12.55 -17.38
N ILE A 27 -10.50 12.76 -17.68
CA ILE A 27 -9.53 11.68 -17.84
C ILE A 27 -9.00 11.31 -16.46
N HIS A 28 -8.99 10.02 -16.18
CA HIS A 28 -8.39 9.45 -14.97
C HIS A 28 -7.23 8.54 -15.35
N PHE A 29 -6.25 8.50 -14.49
CA PHE A 29 -5.04 7.69 -14.66
C PHE A 29 -5.12 6.54 -13.66
N ALA A 30 -5.17 5.31 -14.17
CA ALA A 30 -5.34 4.12 -13.34
C ALA A 30 -3.99 3.49 -13.05
N PHE A 31 -3.79 3.13 -11.79
CA PHE A 31 -2.61 2.42 -11.32
C PHE A 31 -3.02 1.23 -10.50
N SER A 32 -2.26 0.14 -10.64
CA SER A 32 -2.34 -0.98 -9.71
C SER A 32 -1.05 -1.06 -8.90
N TYR A 33 -1.13 -1.65 -7.73
CA TYR A 33 0.04 -1.91 -6.93
C TYR A 33 -0.07 -3.27 -6.26
N GLU A 34 1.05 -3.99 -6.26
CA GLU A 34 1.19 -5.26 -5.58
C GLU A 34 1.96 -5.04 -4.29
N VAL A 35 1.37 -5.43 -3.17
CA VAL A 35 1.99 -5.31 -1.86
C VAL A 35 2.34 -6.69 -1.36
N THR A 36 3.61 -6.87 -0.98
CA THR A 36 4.11 -8.11 -0.38
C THR A 36 4.51 -7.82 1.06
N ILE A 37 3.95 -8.58 1.99
CA ILE A 37 4.18 -8.46 3.42
C ILE A 37 4.91 -9.73 3.87
N GLU A 38 6.14 -9.59 4.37
CA GLU A 38 6.97 -10.71 4.80
C GLU A 38 7.28 -10.59 6.28
N ASN A 39 6.97 -11.62 7.04
CA ASN A 39 7.28 -11.65 8.47
C ASN A 39 8.66 -12.28 8.70
N HIS A 40 9.67 -11.45 8.88
CA HIS A 40 11.02 -11.86 9.23
C HIS A 40 11.28 -11.80 10.74
N SER A 41 10.26 -11.54 11.54
CA SER A 41 10.38 -11.54 13.00
C SER A 41 10.24 -12.95 13.56
N LYS A 42 10.47 -13.08 14.85
CA LYS A 42 10.31 -14.35 15.57
C LYS A 42 8.88 -14.57 16.09
N ASP A 43 8.01 -13.59 15.92
CA ASP A 43 6.65 -13.56 16.49
C ASP A 43 5.59 -13.62 15.40
N SER A 44 4.45 -14.25 15.71
CA SER A 44 3.29 -14.19 14.82
C SER A 44 2.60 -12.83 14.95
N VAL A 45 2.16 -12.27 13.82
CA VAL A 45 1.49 -10.97 13.76
C VAL A 45 0.22 -11.08 12.93
N GLN A 46 -0.73 -10.18 13.19
CA GLN A 46 -1.94 -10.06 12.37
C GLN A 46 -2.13 -8.62 11.91
N LEU A 47 -2.32 -8.43 10.62
CA LEU A 47 -2.70 -7.14 10.07
C LEU A 47 -4.17 -6.89 10.39
N THR A 48 -4.48 -5.75 11.02
CA THR A 48 -5.84 -5.41 11.43
C THR A 48 -6.43 -4.27 10.63
N SER A 49 -5.65 -3.25 10.29
CA SER A 49 -6.14 -2.09 9.54
C SER A 49 -5.05 -1.47 8.70
N ARG A 50 -5.46 -0.64 7.77
CA ARG A 50 -4.58 0.09 6.87
C ARG A 50 -4.87 1.58 6.90
N HIS A 51 -3.84 2.37 6.67
CA HIS A 51 -3.92 3.82 6.50
C HIS A 51 -3.13 4.20 5.26
N TRP A 52 -3.78 4.90 4.31
CA TRP A 52 -3.15 5.39 3.10
C TRP A 52 -3.29 6.90 2.99
N GLU A 53 -2.22 7.52 2.51
CA GLU A 53 -2.20 8.92 2.09
C GLU A 53 -1.88 8.91 0.60
N ILE A 54 -2.83 9.39 -0.20
CA ILE A 54 -2.72 9.40 -1.65
C ILE A 54 -2.51 10.84 -2.10
N PHE A 55 -1.36 11.11 -2.68
CA PHE A 55 -1.02 12.39 -3.26
C PHE A 55 -1.32 12.34 -4.76
N ASP A 56 -2.12 13.31 -5.23
CA ASP A 56 -2.42 13.54 -6.64
C ASP A 56 -1.98 14.96 -6.95
N SER A 57 -1.11 15.15 -7.95
CA SER A 57 -0.49 16.45 -8.21
C SER A 57 -1.48 17.59 -8.52
N LEU A 58 -2.72 17.26 -8.88
CA LEU A 58 -3.76 18.26 -9.18
C LEU A 58 -4.79 18.42 -8.05
N ASN A 59 -4.69 17.65 -6.98
CA ASN A 59 -5.67 17.66 -5.88
C ASN A 59 -4.99 17.64 -4.52
N ASP A 60 -5.80 17.83 -3.49
CA ASP A 60 -5.36 17.66 -2.12
C ASP A 60 -5.07 16.19 -1.82
N ILE A 61 -4.32 15.96 -0.74
CA ILE A 61 -4.03 14.60 -0.27
C ILE A 61 -5.34 13.94 0.18
N GLU A 62 -5.58 12.73 -0.32
CA GLU A 62 -6.69 11.90 0.11
C GLU A 62 -6.22 10.93 1.19
N ILE A 63 -6.97 10.84 2.29
CA ILE A 63 -6.69 9.90 3.38
C ILE A 63 -7.71 8.76 3.27
N VAL A 64 -7.21 7.53 3.27
CA VAL A 64 -8.05 6.33 3.23
C VAL A 64 -7.69 5.43 4.40
N ASP A 65 -8.64 5.23 5.30
CA ASP A 65 -8.52 4.29 6.41
C ASP A 65 -9.50 3.14 6.21
N GLY A 66 -9.08 1.94 6.57
CA GLY A 66 -9.94 0.78 6.45
C GLY A 66 -9.41 -0.42 7.20
N GLU A 67 -10.27 -1.41 7.40
CA GLU A 67 -9.89 -2.65 8.05
C GLU A 67 -9.29 -3.64 7.05
N GLY A 68 -8.21 -4.29 7.45
CA GLY A 68 -7.59 -5.33 6.65
C GLY A 68 -7.03 -4.84 5.32
N VAL A 69 -6.77 -5.77 4.43
CA VAL A 69 -6.31 -5.53 3.06
C VAL A 69 -7.11 -6.44 2.12
N VAL A 70 -7.85 -5.82 1.19
CA VAL A 70 -8.71 -6.50 0.22
C VAL A 70 -9.59 -7.56 0.90
N GLY A 71 -10.30 -7.15 1.97
CA GLY A 71 -11.24 -8.00 2.70
C GLY A 71 -10.61 -9.05 3.61
N LYS A 72 -9.30 -9.01 3.84
CA LYS A 72 -8.58 -9.99 4.66
C LYS A 72 -7.79 -9.33 5.77
N LYS A 73 -7.69 -10.02 6.91
CA LYS A 73 -6.82 -9.65 8.02
C LYS A 73 -5.80 -10.79 8.22
N PRO A 74 -4.77 -10.87 7.37
CA PRO A 74 -3.88 -12.02 7.38
C PRO A 74 -3.10 -12.14 8.68
N VAL A 75 -2.98 -13.39 9.15
CA VAL A 75 -2.11 -13.76 10.25
C VAL A 75 -0.84 -14.33 9.63
N LEU A 76 0.30 -13.78 9.98
CA LEU A 76 1.58 -14.23 9.46
C LEU A 76 2.45 -14.78 10.59
N LYS A 77 2.74 -16.07 10.52
CA LYS A 77 3.74 -16.70 11.37
C LYS A 77 5.14 -16.31 10.90
N PRO A 78 6.18 -16.50 11.75
CA PRO A 78 7.54 -16.27 11.31
C PRO A 78 7.85 -16.98 9.99
N GLY A 79 8.38 -16.23 9.02
CA GLY A 79 8.72 -16.73 7.69
C GLY A 79 7.58 -16.73 6.67
N GLU A 80 6.36 -16.41 7.08
CA GLU A 80 5.23 -16.38 6.17
C GLU A 80 5.11 -15.06 5.42
N THR A 81 4.48 -15.12 4.24
CA THR A 81 4.31 -14.01 3.33
C THR A 81 2.86 -13.91 2.89
N HIS A 82 2.37 -12.68 2.78
CA HIS A 82 1.06 -12.38 2.19
C HIS A 82 1.23 -11.35 1.09
N THR A 83 0.67 -11.62 -0.08
CA THR A 83 0.70 -10.71 -1.21
C THR A 83 -0.72 -10.38 -1.63
N TYR A 84 -0.99 -9.10 -1.92
CA TYR A 84 -2.27 -8.68 -2.46
C TYR A 84 -2.08 -7.59 -3.49
N ASN A 85 -3.09 -7.41 -4.34
CA ASN A 85 -3.14 -6.37 -5.36
C ASN A 85 -4.29 -5.44 -5.08
N SER A 86 -4.09 -4.16 -5.36
CA SER A 86 -5.11 -3.15 -5.28
C SER A 86 -4.82 -2.06 -6.32
N GLY A 87 -5.60 -1.01 -6.34
CA GLY A 87 -5.40 0.06 -7.30
C GLY A 87 -5.96 1.37 -6.85
N CYS A 88 -5.66 2.42 -7.61
CA CYS A 88 -6.22 3.74 -7.41
C CYS A 88 -6.33 4.48 -8.73
N LEU A 89 -7.20 5.49 -8.74
CA LEU A 89 -7.35 6.42 -9.87
C LEU A 89 -6.86 7.79 -9.43
N LEU A 90 -6.01 8.40 -10.26
CA LEU A 90 -5.60 9.78 -10.09
C LEU A 90 -6.24 10.65 -11.18
N SER A 91 -6.40 11.93 -10.91
CA SER A 91 -6.84 12.90 -11.92
C SER A 91 -5.67 13.52 -12.68
N SER A 92 -4.44 13.16 -12.32
CA SER A 92 -3.23 13.59 -13.01
C SER A 92 -2.34 12.38 -13.32
N PRO A 93 -1.38 12.51 -14.25
CA PRO A 93 -0.49 11.40 -14.59
C PRO A 93 0.60 11.16 -13.55
N PHE A 94 0.62 11.91 -12.46
CA PHE A 94 1.70 11.88 -11.48
C PHE A 94 1.16 12.02 -10.06
N GLY A 95 1.58 11.11 -9.18
CA GLY A 95 1.24 11.15 -7.77
C GLY A 95 2.12 10.23 -6.95
N ALA A 96 1.72 9.98 -5.74
CA ALA A 96 2.43 9.08 -4.82
C ALA A 96 1.48 8.55 -3.75
N MET A 97 1.86 7.44 -3.15
CA MET A 97 1.17 6.88 -1.99
C MET A 97 2.17 6.60 -0.89
N SER A 98 1.71 6.73 0.33
CA SER A 98 2.43 6.32 1.54
C SER A 98 1.41 5.87 2.58
N GLY A 99 1.87 5.23 3.63
CA GLY A 99 0.96 4.82 4.67
C GLY A 99 1.57 3.86 5.66
N TYR A 100 0.70 3.14 6.35
CA TYR A 100 1.12 2.13 7.31
C TYR A 100 0.02 1.10 7.52
N PHE A 101 0.43 -0.07 8.01
CA PHE A 101 -0.48 -1.10 8.47
C PHE A 101 -0.40 -1.20 9.98
N ASN A 102 -1.55 -1.25 10.64
CA ASN A 102 -1.60 -1.57 12.06
C ASN A 102 -1.65 -3.08 12.20
N MET A 103 -0.79 -3.62 13.04
CA MET A 103 -0.70 -5.05 13.31
C MET A 103 -0.70 -5.31 14.79
N ILE A 104 -1.08 -6.53 15.18
CA ILE A 104 -0.99 -7.01 16.55
C ILE A 104 0.08 -8.09 16.58
N ASN A 105 1.02 -7.97 17.51
CA ASN A 105 2.00 -9.01 17.80
C ASN A 105 1.40 -9.94 18.85
N PHE A 106 1.20 -11.21 18.52
CA PHE A 106 0.55 -12.16 19.42
C PHE A 106 1.39 -12.55 20.62
N THR A 107 2.71 -12.44 20.53
CA THR A 107 3.60 -12.77 21.65
C THR A 107 3.60 -11.66 22.70
N THR A 108 3.72 -10.42 22.28
CA THR A 108 3.77 -9.25 23.19
C THR A 108 2.41 -8.67 23.48
N THR A 109 1.37 -9.03 22.72
CA THR A 109 0.01 -8.49 22.74
C THR A 109 -0.05 -6.99 22.41
N LYS A 110 1.03 -6.43 21.90
CA LYS A 110 1.12 -5.01 21.57
C LYS A 110 0.75 -4.75 20.12
N LYS A 111 0.19 -3.58 19.89
CA LYS A 111 -0.03 -3.05 18.55
C LYS A 111 1.30 -2.52 18.02
N ILE A 112 1.57 -2.80 16.73
CA ILE A 112 2.72 -2.24 16.03
C ILE A 112 2.23 -1.52 14.79
N ARG A 113 2.92 -0.45 14.42
CA ARG A 113 2.65 0.30 13.20
C ARG A 113 3.76 -0.02 12.21
N VAL A 114 3.40 -0.75 11.15
CA VAL A 114 4.35 -1.19 10.11
C VAL A 114 4.27 -0.20 8.96
N ILE A 115 5.39 0.45 8.66
CA ILE A 115 5.43 1.50 7.65
C ILE A 115 5.42 0.90 6.25
N VAL A 116 4.56 1.45 5.38
CA VAL A 116 4.62 1.21 3.95
C VAL A 116 5.52 2.28 3.34
N PRO A 117 6.58 1.90 2.61
CA PRO A 117 7.44 2.92 2.00
C PRO A 117 6.67 3.73 0.97
N SER A 118 7.00 5.01 0.85
CA SER A 118 6.40 5.86 -0.19
C SER A 118 6.75 5.33 -1.57
N PHE A 119 5.76 5.32 -2.46
CA PHE A 119 5.99 4.90 -3.84
C PHE A 119 5.31 5.83 -4.82
N ARG A 120 5.93 5.99 -5.98
CA ARG A 120 5.44 6.88 -7.04
C ARG A 120 4.39 6.20 -7.88
N LEU A 121 3.44 7.02 -8.34
CA LEU A 121 2.45 6.65 -9.34
C LEU A 121 2.69 7.57 -10.54
N SER A 122 3.35 7.06 -11.57
CA SER A 122 3.72 7.84 -12.75
C SER A 122 3.31 7.13 -14.01
N ALA A 123 2.52 7.80 -14.85
CA ALA A 123 2.27 7.31 -16.20
C ALA A 123 3.56 7.47 -17.02
N PRO A 124 3.92 6.51 -17.90
CA PRO A 124 5.18 6.55 -18.63
C PRO A 124 5.42 7.85 -19.40
N PHE A 125 4.38 8.42 -20.00
CA PHE A 125 4.50 9.68 -20.76
C PHE A 125 4.69 10.91 -19.87
N ALA A 126 4.47 10.80 -18.56
CA ALA A 126 4.66 11.93 -17.63
C ALA A 126 6.13 12.19 -17.31
N LEU A 127 7.02 11.29 -17.74
CA LEU A 127 8.46 11.40 -17.49
C LEU A 127 9.22 12.12 -18.62
N ASN A 128 8.52 12.50 -19.65
CA ASN A 128 9.10 13.17 -20.82
C ASN A 128 8.98 14.69 -20.74
#